data_36c7677f3560032c57fff632c65da7e6
#
_entry.id   36c7677f3560032c57fff632c65da7e6
#
_cell.length_a   1.000
_cell.length_b   1.000
_cell.length_c   1.000
_cell.angle_alpha   90.00
_cell.angle_beta   90.00
_cell.angle_gamma   90.00
#
_symmetry.space_group_name_H-M   'P 1'
#
loop_
_entity.id
_entity.type
_entity.pdbx_description
1 polymer ?
#
loop_
_entity_poly.entity_id
_entity_poly.type
_entity_poly.pdbx_seq_one_letter_code
_entity_poly.pdbx_strand_id
1 'polypeptide(L)'
;TRIGYNEIENFEFLKSFIQTTKNAGSKKFIIHARKALLKKLSPKENLNIPPLKYEFVYKLKEYFKNDEIIINGGIKTIEDIKYHLLKVDGAMIGRAIYHSPYFLADIERDIFNNKNVPTRTEVMEKLIPYIQEQTSKGVQLNHIMRHTVGLFHGQNGSKTWKQYLSKNMCIRDADLQKVNHIMDQVRKNNPVSLER
;
A
#
# COMPACT_ATOMS: atom_id res chain seq x y z
N THR A 1 -15.26 4.12 3.05
CA THR A 1 -15.96 4.03 4.35
C THR A 1 -15.61 2.76 5.12
N ARG A 2 -16.12 2.59 6.35
CA ARG A 2 -16.05 1.37 7.18
C ARG A 2 -17.42 0.73 7.28
N ILE A 3 -17.46 -0.54 7.72
CA ILE A 3 -18.72 -1.32 7.83
C ILE A 3 -19.61 -0.89 9.00
N GLY A 4 -19.15 -0.01 9.89
CA GLY A 4 -19.89 0.49 11.03
C GLY A 4 -19.01 1.26 12.00
N TYR A 5 -19.57 1.71 13.12
CA TYR A 5 -18.83 2.39 14.18
C TYR A 5 -19.41 2.10 15.57
N ASN A 6 -18.54 2.07 16.58
CA ASN A 6 -18.90 1.78 17.97
C ASN A 6 -19.76 0.51 18.11
N GLU A 7 -20.98 0.63 18.60
CA GLU A 7 -21.92 -0.48 18.75
C GLU A 7 -22.75 -0.76 17.48
N ILE A 8 -22.70 0.14 16.49
CA ILE A 8 -23.43 -0.01 15.22
C ILE A 8 -22.58 -0.86 14.27
N GLU A 9 -22.95 -2.11 14.12
CA GLU A 9 -22.30 -3.06 13.23
C GLU A 9 -23.36 -4.04 12.69
N ASN A 10 -24.19 -3.56 11.77
CA ASN A 10 -25.14 -4.41 11.05
C ASN A 10 -25.15 -4.08 9.56
N PHE A 11 -25.55 -5.05 8.76
CA PHE A 11 -25.55 -4.93 7.30
C PHE A 11 -26.53 -3.90 6.79
N GLU A 12 -27.72 -3.77 7.40
CA GLU A 12 -28.74 -2.83 6.95
C GLU A 12 -28.30 -1.37 7.15
N PHE A 13 -27.58 -1.08 8.23
CA PHE A 13 -26.96 0.23 8.41
C PHE A 13 -25.97 0.55 7.29
N LEU A 14 -25.05 -0.37 6.99
CA LEU A 14 -24.07 -0.20 5.92
C LEU A 14 -24.77 -0.04 4.56
N LYS A 15 -25.74 -0.89 4.25
CA LYS A 15 -26.53 -0.84 3.02
C LYS A 15 -27.25 0.50 2.86
N SER A 16 -27.92 0.96 3.92
CA SER A 16 -28.60 2.27 3.91
C SER A 16 -27.66 3.43 3.68
N PHE A 17 -26.47 3.41 4.31
CA PHE A 17 -25.43 4.41 4.09
C PHE A 17 -24.94 4.44 2.63
N ILE A 18 -24.67 3.27 2.05
CA ILE A 18 -24.26 3.16 0.64
C ILE A 18 -25.40 3.61 -0.29
N GLN A 19 -26.66 3.24 -0.01
CA GLN A 19 -27.81 3.67 -0.81
C GLN A 19 -27.97 5.20 -0.79
N THR A 20 -27.81 5.82 0.37
CA THR A 20 -27.89 7.29 0.50
C THR A 20 -26.81 7.99 -0.31
N THR A 21 -25.56 7.53 -0.21
CA THR A 21 -24.45 8.11 -0.96
C THR A 21 -24.54 7.82 -2.47
N LYS A 22 -25.09 6.68 -2.86
CA LYS A 22 -25.42 6.36 -4.26
C LYS A 22 -26.48 7.30 -4.82
N ASN A 23 -27.53 7.58 -4.08
CA ASN A 23 -28.58 8.52 -4.49
C ASN A 23 -28.04 9.95 -4.67
N ALA A 24 -26.97 10.32 -3.95
CA ALA A 24 -26.23 11.55 -4.14
C ALA A 24 -25.23 11.52 -5.31
N GLY A 25 -25.18 10.43 -6.09
CA GLY A 25 -24.38 10.33 -7.32
C GLY A 25 -23.10 9.49 -7.22
N SER A 26 -22.75 8.91 -6.06
CA SER A 26 -21.59 8.03 -5.95
C SER A 26 -21.83 6.70 -6.66
N LYS A 27 -20.83 6.24 -7.44
CA LYS A 27 -20.86 4.95 -8.16
C LYS A 27 -19.75 4.00 -7.75
N LYS A 28 -18.77 4.49 -6.99
CA LYS A 28 -17.58 3.75 -6.55
C LYS A 28 -17.46 3.82 -5.04
N PHE A 29 -17.33 2.67 -4.39
CA PHE A 29 -17.30 2.54 -2.94
C PHE A 29 -16.12 1.71 -2.48
N ILE A 30 -15.23 2.29 -1.70
CA ILE A 30 -14.13 1.58 -1.06
C ILE A 30 -14.54 1.28 0.38
N ILE A 31 -14.68 0.00 0.71
CA ILE A 31 -15.22 -0.47 1.99
C ILE A 31 -14.12 -1.14 2.79
N HIS A 32 -13.68 -0.51 3.90
CA HIS A 32 -12.81 -1.16 4.86
C HIS A 32 -13.61 -2.11 5.73
N ALA A 33 -13.30 -3.42 5.64
CA ALA A 33 -14.09 -4.51 6.25
C ALA A 33 -13.97 -4.59 7.80
N ARG A 34 -13.77 -3.44 8.47
CA ARG A 34 -13.77 -3.31 9.93
C ARG A 34 -14.65 -2.16 10.37
N LYS A 35 -15.30 -2.30 11.53
CA LYS A 35 -15.92 -1.15 12.20
C LYS A 35 -14.88 -0.21 12.81
N ALA A 36 -15.27 1.00 13.16
CA ALA A 36 -14.46 1.95 13.90
C ALA A 36 -14.92 2.02 15.37
N LEU A 37 -14.00 1.93 16.32
CA LEU A 37 -14.26 2.16 17.75
C LEU A 37 -13.72 3.55 18.11
N LEU A 38 -14.55 4.59 17.94
CA LEU A 38 -14.13 5.99 17.94
C LEU A 38 -13.65 6.49 19.31
N LYS A 39 -14.20 5.96 20.40
CA LYS A 39 -13.90 6.40 21.77
C LYS A 39 -12.97 5.44 22.53
N LYS A 40 -12.79 4.23 22.06
CA LYS A 40 -12.10 3.15 22.78
C LYS A 40 -10.69 2.88 22.27
N LEU A 41 -10.39 3.23 21.03
CA LEU A 41 -9.14 2.85 20.35
C LEU A 41 -8.56 4.03 19.59
N SER A 42 -7.22 4.13 19.59
CA SER A 42 -6.48 5.02 18.70
C SER A 42 -6.69 4.63 17.22
N PRO A 43 -6.36 5.53 16.26
CA PRO A 43 -6.41 5.20 14.84
C PRO A 43 -5.61 3.95 14.47
N LYS A 44 -4.43 3.75 15.10
CA LYS A 44 -3.57 2.57 14.86
C LYS A 44 -4.21 1.28 15.36
N GLU A 45 -4.80 1.28 16.54
CA GLU A 45 -5.52 0.14 17.12
C GLU A 45 -6.76 -0.21 16.31
N ASN A 46 -7.50 0.78 15.82
CA ASN A 46 -8.66 0.60 14.94
C ASN A 46 -8.34 -0.10 13.61
N LEU A 47 -7.07 -0.15 13.20
CA LEU A 47 -6.65 -0.91 12.02
C LEU A 47 -6.42 -2.40 12.30
N ASN A 48 -6.30 -2.80 13.56
CA ASN A 48 -5.87 -4.15 13.94
C ASN A 48 -6.88 -4.89 14.82
N ILE A 49 -7.44 -4.22 15.84
CA ILE A 49 -8.22 -4.86 16.90
C ILE A 49 -9.63 -5.28 16.45
N PRO A 50 -10.45 -4.41 15.81
CA PRO A 50 -11.77 -4.88 15.35
C PRO A 50 -11.60 -6.00 14.31
N PRO A 51 -12.40 -7.08 14.36
CA PRO A 51 -12.31 -8.17 13.42
C PRO A 51 -12.67 -7.72 12.00
N LEU A 52 -12.10 -8.40 11.00
CA LEU A 52 -12.45 -8.23 9.60
C LEU A 52 -13.72 -9.01 9.29
N LYS A 53 -14.71 -8.36 8.67
CA LYS A 53 -15.98 -8.95 8.24
C LYS A 53 -16.15 -8.74 6.74
N TYR A 54 -15.43 -9.53 5.96
CA TYR A 54 -15.43 -9.45 4.49
C TYR A 54 -16.81 -9.78 3.90
N GLU A 55 -17.59 -10.64 4.57
CA GLU A 55 -18.92 -11.02 4.16
C GLU A 55 -19.87 -9.81 4.01
N PHE A 56 -19.69 -8.74 4.77
CA PHE A 56 -20.47 -7.51 4.62
C PHE A 56 -20.21 -6.84 3.28
N VAL A 57 -18.94 -6.85 2.84
CA VAL A 57 -18.54 -6.24 1.57
C VAL A 57 -19.03 -7.08 0.39
N TYR A 58 -18.96 -8.40 0.51
CA TYR A 58 -19.48 -9.30 -0.52
C TYR A 58 -20.99 -9.16 -0.69
N LYS A 59 -21.74 -9.13 0.40
CA LYS A 59 -23.20 -8.87 0.37
C LYS A 59 -23.53 -7.51 -0.24
N LEU A 60 -22.70 -6.48 -0.02
CA LEU A 60 -22.90 -5.19 -0.69
C LEU A 60 -22.79 -5.33 -2.20
N LYS A 61 -21.79 -6.06 -2.71
CA LYS A 61 -21.65 -6.29 -4.15
C LYS A 61 -22.82 -7.07 -4.75
N GLU A 62 -23.32 -8.08 -4.03
CA GLU A 62 -24.52 -8.82 -4.45
C GLU A 62 -25.73 -7.90 -4.55
N TYR A 63 -25.86 -6.93 -3.65
CA TYR A 63 -26.98 -6.00 -3.61
C TYR A 63 -26.82 -4.86 -4.63
N PHE A 64 -25.61 -4.30 -4.75
CA PHE A 64 -25.28 -3.18 -5.65
C PHE A 64 -24.47 -3.65 -6.86
N LYS A 65 -25.04 -4.58 -7.64
CA LYS A 65 -24.36 -5.26 -8.77
C LYS A 65 -23.75 -4.32 -9.80
N ASN A 66 -24.39 -3.17 -10.04
CA ASN A 66 -23.98 -2.20 -11.06
C ASN A 66 -23.04 -1.10 -10.52
N ASP A 67 -22.74 -1.12 -9.23
CA ASP A 67 -21.82 -0.15 -8.62
C ASP A 67 -20.45 -0.79 -8.39
N GLU A 68 -19.40 0.01 -8.42
CA GLU A 68 -18.04 -0.46 -8.19
C GLU A 68 -17.76 -0.59 -6.68
N ILE A 69 -17.66 -1.82 -6.21
CA ILE A 69 -17.38 -2.15 -4.80
C ILE A 69 -15.95 -2.65 -4.67
N ILE A 70 -15.13 -1.90 -3.93
CA ILE A 70 -13.73 -2.20 -3.68
C ILE A 70 -13.56 -2.57 -2.21
N ILE A 71 -12.99 -3.74 -1.96
CA ILE A 71 -12.70 -4.21 -0.60
C ILE A 71 -11.37 -3.64 -0.08
N ASN A 72 -11.33 -3.32 1.21
CA ASN A 72 -10.10 -2.91 1.90
C ASN A 72 -10.04 -3.56 3.29
N GLY A 73 -8.83 -3.78 3.77
CA GLY A 73 -8.54 -4.26 5.13
C GLY A 73 -7.86 -5.62 5.18
N GLY A 74 -6.65 -5.67 5.71
CA GLY A 74 -5.93 -6.92 5.99
C GLY A 74 -5.32 -7.65 4.80
N ILE A 75 -5.53 -7.20 3.57
CA ILE A 75 -5.04 -7.82 2.32
C ILE A 75 -3.52 -7.68 2.25
N LYS A 76 -2.79 -8.80 2.08
CA LYS A 76 -1.33 -8.84 2.16
C LYS A 76 -0.64 -9.66 1.09
N THR A 77 -1.33 -10.58 0.42
CA THR A 77 -0.76 -11.52 -0.55
C THR A 77 -1.50 -11.44 -1.88
N ILE A 78 -0.89 -11.99 -2.93
CA ILE A 78 -1.52 -12.14 -4.25
C ILE A 78 -2.74 -13.05 -4.16
N GLU A 79 -2.67 -14.10 -3.36
CA GLU A 79 -3.77 -15.05 -3.12
C GLU A 79 -4.98 -14.34 -2.47
N ASP A 80 -4.74 -13.48 -1.46
CA ASP A 80 -5.79 -12.63 -0.87
C ASP A 80 -6.47 -11.79 -1.95
N ILE A 81 -5.67 -11.11 -2.80
CA ILE A 81 -6.19 -10.26 -3.89
C ILE A 81 -7.05 -11.09 -4.84
N LYS A 82 -6.52 -12.20 -5.36
CA LYS A 82 -7.24 -13.08 -6.28
C LYS A 82 -8.55 -13.58 -5.66
N TYR A 83 -8.52 -14.00 -4.39
CA TYR A 83 -9.72 -14.46 -3.70
C TYR A 83 -10.81 -13.38 -3.59
N HIS A 84 -10.41 -12.15 -3.25
CA HIS A 84 -11.37 -11.04 -3.16
C HIS A 84 -11.93 -10.64 -4.53
N LEU A 85 -11.10 -10.63 -5.57
CA LEU A 85 -11.53 -10.28 -6.93
C LEU A 85 -12.55 -11.25 -7.54
N LEU A 86 -12.70 -12.45 -6.99
CA LEU A 86 -13.81 -13.35 -7.35
C LEU A 86 -15.18 -12.86 -6.84
N LYS A 87 -15.23 -11.89 -5.94
CA LYS A 87 -16.44 -11.49 -5.20
C LYS A 87 -16.77 -10.01 -5.30
N VAL A 88 -15.79 -9.17 -5.63
CA VAL A 88 -15.92 -7.71 -5.72
C VAL A 88 -15.10 -7.16 -6.89
N ASP A 89 -15.28 -5.89 -7.24
CA ASP A 89 -14.69 -5.29 -8.43
C ASP A 89 -13.23 -4.88 -8.25
N GLY A 90 -12.75 -4.78 -7.01
CA GLY A 90 -11.38 -4.37 -6.74
C GLY A 90 -10.95 -4.61 -5.30
N ALA A 91 -9.64 -4.59 -5.09
CA ALA A 91 -9.02 -4.72 -3.78
C ALA A 91 -8.07 -3.54 -3.52
N MET A 92 -8.29 -2.82 -2.41
CA MET A 92 -7.41 -1.74 -1.98
C MET A 92 -6.41 -2.26 -0.95
N ILE A 93 -5.13 -2.17 -1.27
CA ILE A 93 -4.03 -2.60 -0.40
C ILE A 93 -3.34 -1.36 0.18
N GLY A 94 -3.18 -1.33 1.51
CA GLY A 94 -2.52 -0.22 2.19
C GLY A 94 -1.16 -0.61 2.75
N ARG A 95 -1.14 -1.10 3.99
CA ARG A 95 0.08 -1.33 4.77
C ARG A 95 1.06 -2.32 4.14
N ALA A 96 0.59 -3.33 3.44
CA ALA A 96 1.47 -4.31 2.78
C ALA A 96 2.35 -3.60 1.74
N ILE A 97 1.79 -2.73 0.90
CA ILE A 97 2.53 -1.94 -0.10
C ILE A 97 3.44 -0.92 0.59
N TYR A 98 2.97 -0.25 1.66
CA TYR A 98 3.81 0.70 2.38
C TYR A 98 5.06 0.06 3.01
N HIS A 99 4.92 -1.17 3.56
CA HIS A 99 6.06 -1.90 4.13
C HIS A 99 6.93 -2.60 3.11
N SER A 100 6.37 -2.98 1.96
CA SER A 100 7.07 -3.61 0.85
C SER A 100 6.58 -3.01 -0.48
N PRO A 101 7.10 -1.82 -0.88
CA PRO A 101 6.62 -1.14 -2.09
C PRO A 101 6.75 -1.98 -3.36
N TYR A 102 7.73 -2.84 -3.44
CA TYR A 102 7.94 -3.71 -4.60
C TYR A 102 6.87 -4.80 -4.76
N PHE A 103 6.01 -4.99 -3.78
CA PHE A 103 4.81 -5.84 -3.92
C PHE A 103 3.89 -5.36 -5.06
N LEU A 104 3.97 -4.07 -5.45
CA LEU A 104 3.29 -3.56 -6.65
C LEU A 104 3.78 -4.25 -7.93
N ALA A 105 5.06 -4.59 -8.04
CA ALA A 105 5.61 -5.32 -9.17
C ALA A 105 5.04 -6.75 -9.27
N ASP A 106 4.84 -7.41 -8.11
CA ASP A 106 4.19 -8.72 -8.06
C ASP A 106 2.72 -8.61 -8.49
N ILE A 107 2.01 -7.56 -8.08
CA ILE A 107 0.63 -7.29 -8.50
C ILE A 107 0.56 -7.04 -10.01
N GLU A 108 1.45 -6.21 -10.57
CA GLU A 108 1.52 -5.96 -12.00
C GLU A 108 1.71 -7.26 -12.78
N ARG A 109 2.62 -8.12 -12.33
CA ARG A 109 2.91 -9.40 -12.99
C ARG A 109 1.76 -10.41 -12.85
N ASP A 110 1.26 -10.61 -11.63
CA ASP A 110 0.44 -11.77 -11.28
C ASP A 110 -1.07 -11.50 -11.35
N ILE A 111 -1.48 -10.22 -11.35
CA ILE A 111 -2.88 -9.78 -11.48
C ILE A 111 -3.12 -9.15 -12.86
N PHE A 112 -2.23 -8.24 -13.31
CA PHE A 112 -2.40 -7.54 -14.58
C PHE A 112 -1.66 -8.18 -15.75
N ASN A 113 -0.93 -9.29 -15.54
CA ASN A 113 -0.14 -10.00 -16.55
C ASN A 113 0.90 -9.12 -17.26
N ASN A 114 1.38 -8.07 -16.60
CA ASN A 114 2.42 -7.19 -17.11
C ASN A 114 3.78 -7.84 -16.96
N LYS A 115 4.41 -8.25 -18.06
CA LYS A 115 5.74 -8.87 -18.07
C LYS A 115 6.88 -7.84 -17.96
N ASN A 116 6.60 -6.56 -18.20
CA ASN A 116 7.60 -5.49 -18.21
C ASN A 116 7.58 -4.71 -16.90
N VAL A 117 7.79 -5.40 -15.78
CA VAL A 117 7.92 -4.76 -14.47
C VAL A 117 9.37 -4.33 -14.23
N PRO A 118 9.60 -3.09 -13.76
CA PRO A 118 10.95 -2.61 -13.47
C PRO A 118 11.56 -3.35 -12.28
N THR A 119 12.85 -3.58 -12.30
CA THR A 119 13.62 -4.04 -11.14
C THR A 119 13.61 -3.00 -10.02
N ARG A 120 13.95 -3.39 -8.79
CA ARG A 120 14.04 -2.45 -7.65
C ARG A 120 15.06 -1.35 -7.89
N THR A 121 16.14 -1.68 -8.57
CA THR A 121 17.18 -0.73 -8.95
C THR A 121 16.65 0.30 -9.95
N GLU A 122 15.95 -0.15 -10.99
CA GLU A 122 15.32 0.74 -11.97
C GLU A 122 14.25 1.65 -11.35
N VAL A 123 13.50 1.14 -10.35
CA VAL A 123 12.55 1.97 -9.58
C VAL A 123 13.28 3.11 -8.86
N MET A 124 14.41 2.80 -8.22
CA MET A 124 15.21 3.84 -7.54
C MET A 124 15.83 4.84 -8.54
N GLU A 125 16.33 4.37 -9.68
CA GLU A 125 16.86 5.25 -10.72
C GLU A 125 15.82 6.24 -11.22
N LYS A 126 14.58 5.77 -11.44
CA LYS A 126 13.46 6.62 -11.84
C LYS A 126 13.03 7.62 -10.74
N LEU A 127 13.34 7.32 -9.48
CA LEU A 127 13.05 8.21 -8.35
C LEU A 127 14.09 9.34 -8.20
N ILE A 128 15.33 9.15 -8.68
CA ILE A 128 16.43 10.13 -8.55
C ILE A 128 16.06 11.53 -9.07
N PRO A 129 15.49 11.71 -10.28
CA PRO A 129 15.11 13.04 -10.76
C PRO A 129 14.10 13.73 -9.84
N TYR A 130 13.13 13.00 -9.30
CA TYR A 130 12.18 13.53 -8.34
C TYR A 130 12.87 13.97 -7.04
N ILE A 131 13.82 13.17 -6.53
CA ILE A 131 14.59 13.52 -5.33
C ILE A 131 15.36 14.82 -5.59
N GLN A 132 16.04 14.95 -6.73
CA GLN A 132 16.78 16.14 -7.12
C GLN A 132 15.88 17.38 -7.17
N GLU A 133 14.74 17.27 -7.83
CA GLU A 133 13.78 18.36 -7.92
C GLU A 133 13.27 18.79 -6.54
N GLN A 134 12.88 17.84 -5.70
CA GLN A 134 12.33 18.18 -4.39
C GLN A 134 13.39 18.73 -3.43
N THR A 135 14.60 18.20 -3.45
CA THR A 135 15.70 18.73 -2.62
C THR A 135 16.14 20.12 -3.06
N SER A 136 16.12 20.44 -4.36
CA SER A 136 16.37 21.80 -4.85
C SER A 136 15.32 22.82 -4.38
N LYS A 137 14.10 22.34 -4.08
CA LYS A 137 13.01 23.15 -3.47
C LYS A 137 13.09 23.20 -1.94
N GLY A 138 14.13 22.66 -1.32
CA GLY A 138 14.34 22.65 0.13
C GLY A 138 13.68 21.51 0.89
N VAL A 139 13.09 20.51 0.19
CA VAL A 139 12.58 19.31 0.87
C VAL A 139 13.74 18.47 1.37
N GLN A 140 13.72 18.12 2.64
CA GLN A 140 14.76 17.28 3.24
C GLN A 140 14.74 15.87 2.65
N LEU A 141 15.89 15.31 2.31
CA LEU A 141 16.04 13.99 1.69
C LEU A 141 15.36 12.87 2.50
N ASN A 142 15.41 12.96 3.83
CA ASN A 142 14.78 11.97 4.72
C ASN A 142 13.25 11.89 4.56
N HIS A 143 12.58 12.99 4.22
CA HIS A 143 11.13 12.99 4.01
C HIS A 143 10.73 12.17 2.77
N ILE A 144 11.63 12.01 1.82
CA ILE A 144 11.42 11.19 0.62
C ILE A 144 11.90 9.76 0.88
N MET A 145 13.13 9.60 1.31
CA MET A 145 13.79 8.30 1.40
C MET A 145 13.18 7.37 2.45
N ARG A 146 12.55 7.90 3.50
CA ARG A 146 11.85 7.06 4.50
C ARG A 146 10.78 6.14 3.90
N HIS A 147 10.23 6.52 2.74
CA HIS A 147 9.21 5.72 2.04
C HIS A 147 9.83 4.60 1.19
N THR A 148 11.14 4.59 0.99
CA THR A 148 11.86 3.57 0.22
C THR A 148 12.48 2.47 1.10
N VAL A 149 12.37 2.58 2.42
CA VAL A 149 13.02 1.66 3.39
C VAL A 149 12.69 0.19 3.11
N GLY A 150 11.45 -0.08 2.70
CA GLY A 150 10.95 -1.43 2.39
C GLY A 150 11.23 -1.91 0.96
N LEU A 151 11.78 -1.08 0.08
CA LEU A 151 11.91 -1.41 -1.34
C LEU A 151 12.73 -2.68 -1.59
N PHE A 152 13.82 -2.87 -0.85
CA PHE A 152 14.70 -4.04 -0.97
C PHE A 152 14.36 -5.15 0.04
N HIS A 153 13.14 -5.17 0.59
CA HIS A 153 12.73 -6.24 1.51
C HIS A 153 12.87 -7.61 0.86
N GLY A 154 13.46 -8.57 1.60
CA GLY A 154 13.71 -9.94 1.11
C GLY A 154 14.91 -10.09 0.16
N GLN A 155 15.65 -9.03 -0.16
CA GLN A 155 16.82 -9.06 -1.04
C GLN A 155 18.14 -9.03 -0.25
N ASN A 156 19.20 -9.54 -0.87
CA ASN A 156 20.56 -9.36 -0.38
C ASN A 156 20.87 -7.85 -0.31
N GLY A 157 21.52 -7.40 0.78
CA GLY A 157 21.76 -5.97 0.97
C GLY A 157 20.60 -5.16 1.59
N SER A 158 19.42 -5.76 1.81
CA SER A 158 18.29 -5.09 2.48
C SER A 158 18.67 -4.52 3.86
N LYS A 159 19.49 -5.24 4.62
CA LYS A 159 20.00 -4.77 5.93
C LYS A 159 20.88 -3.53 5.76
N THR A 160 21.79 -3.56 4.79
CA THR A 160 22.71 -2.44 4.47
C THR A 160 21.90 -1.21 4.05
N TRP A 161 20.89 -1.39 3.17
CA TRP A 161 19.97 -0.33 2.78
C TRP A 161 19.28 0.32 3.97
N LYS A 162 18.65 -0.48 4.84
CA LYS A 162 17.95 0.01 6.04
C LYS A 162 18.89 0.73 7.01
N GLN A 163 20.06 0.16 7.28
CA GLN A 163 21.06 0.78 8.17
C GLN A 163 21.55 2.11 7.63
N TYR A 164 21.82 2.18 6.33
CA TYR A 164 22.24 3.41 5.69
C TYR A 164 21.18 4.50 5.81
N LEU A 165 19.93 4.21 5.45
CA LEU A 165 18.85 5.16 5.57
C LEU A 165 18.67 5.61 7.03
N SER A 166 18.72 4.70 7.99
CA SER A 166 18.60 5.01 9.41
C SER A 166 19.71 5.93 9.92
N LYS A 167 20.97 5.70 9.50
CA LYS A 167 22.11 6.49 9.94
C LYS A 167 22.21 7.86 9.27
N ASN A 168 21.81 7.96 8.00
CA ASN A 168 22.06 9.15 7.19
C ASN A 168 20.81 10.02 6.97
N MET A 169 19.61 9.51 7.28
CA MET A 169 18.39 10.31 7.13
C MET A 169 18.25 11.44 8.15
N CYS A 170 18.99 11.40 9.27
CA CYS A 170 19.00 12.46 10.29
C CYS A 170 20.01 13.58 10.01
N ILE A 171 20.83 13.46 8.97
CA ILE A 171 21.86 14.44 8.63
C ILE A 171 21.24 15.48 7.69
N ARG A 172 21.27 16.77 8.08
CA ARG A 172 20.70 17.87 7.28
C ARG A 172 21.28 17.98 5.86
N ASP A 173 22.54 17.60 5.67
CA ASP A 173 23.26 17.65 4.39
C ASP A 173 23.41 16.25 3.76
N ALA A 174 22.35 15.40 3.84
CA ALA A 174 22.35 14.10 3.18
C ALA A 174 22.43 14.30 1.66
N ASP A 175 23.60 14.02 1.10
CA ASP A 175 23.96 14.23 -0.29
C ASP A 175 23.45 13.07 -1.17
N LEU A 176 22.98 13.41 -2.37
CA LEU A 176 22.61 12.46 -3.43
C LEU A 176 23.77 11.53 -3.83
N GLN A 177 25.02 11.97 -3.72
CA GLN A 177 26.20 11.12 -3.95
C GLN A 177 26.20 9.91 -3.00
N LYS A 178 25.77 10.09 -1.76
CA LYS A 178 25.64 9.00 -0.79
C LYS A 178 24.52 8.02 -1.14
N VAL A 179 23.41 8.50 -1.70
CA VAL A 179 22.33 7.63 -2.20
C VAL A 179 22.83 6.79 -3.38
N ASN A 180 23.52 7.39 -4.33
CA ASN A 180 24.10 6.68 -5.47
C ASN A 180 25.14 5.62 -5.02
N HIS A 181 26.01 5.97 -4.08
CA HIS A 181 26.99 5.01 -3.54
C HIS A 181 26.34 3.78 -2.91
N ILE A 182 25.25 3.95 -2.14
CA ILE A 182 24.58 2.80 -1.53
C ILE A 182 23.81 1.99 -2.57
N MET A 183 23.25 2.64 -3.59
CA MET A 183 22.62 1.93 -4.69
C MET A 183 23.63 1.05 -5.43
N ASP A 184 24.85 1.51 -5.64
CA ASP A 184 25.92 0.71 -6.24
C ASP A 184 26.29 -0.49 -5.37
N GLN A 185 26.29 -0.35 -4.04
CA GLN A 185 26.48 -1.48 -3.14
C GLN A 185 25.32 -2.49 -3.21
N VAL A 186 24.09 -2.01 -3.27
CA VAL A 186 22.91 -2.89 -3.41
C VAL A 186 22.94 -3.61 -4.76
N ARG A 187 23.31 -2.92 -5.86
CA ARG A 187 23.49 -3.53 -7.20
C ARG A 187 24.53 -4.65 -7.20
N LYS A 188 25.68 -4.41 -6.58
CA LYS A 188 26.74 -5.44 -6.49
C LYS A 188 26.27 -6.70 -5.78
N ASN A 189 25.36 -6.56 -4.79
CA ASN A 189 24.83 -7.67 -4.02
C ASN A 189 23.59 -8.34 -4.65
N ASN A 190 22.98 -7.70 -5.65
CA ASN A 190 21.79 -8.19 -6.36
C ASN A 190 21.99 -7.98 -7.88
N PRO A 191 22.79 -8.82 -8.56
CA PRO A 191 22.90 -8.74 -10.00
C PRO A 191 21.54 -8.95 -10.66
N VAL A 192 21.27 -8.20 -11.74
CA VAL A 192 19.96 -8.14 -12.45
C VAL A 192 19.39 -9.52 -12.84
N SER A 193 20.25 -10.53 -12.99
CA SER A 193 19.85 -11.93 -13.25
C SER A 193 19.06 -12.59 -12.13
N LEU A 194 19.07 -12.03 -10.89
CA LEU A 194 18.37 -12.56 -9.73
C LEU A 194 17.11 -11.75 -9.36
N GLU A 195 16.87 -10.62 -10.04
CA GLU A 195 15.73 -9.73 -9.76
C GLU A 195 14.50 -9.97 -10.66
N ARG A 196 14.62 -10.90 -11.65
CA ARG A 196 13.56 -11.21 -12.61
C ARG A 196 12.81 -12.49 -12.27
#